data_3e2584e72618de1f5f5e58465b3505c3
#
_entry.id   3e2584e72618de1f5f5e58465b3505c3
#
_cell.length_a   1.000
_cell.length_b   1.000
_cell.length_c   1.000
_cell.angle_alpha   90.00
_cell.angle_beta   90.00
_cell.angle_gamma   90.00
#
_symmetry.space_group_name_H-M   'P 1'
#
loop_
_entity.id
_entity.type
_entity.pdbx_description
1 polymer ?
#
loop_
_entity_poly.entity_id
_entity_poly.type
_entity_poly.pdbx_seq_one_letter_code
_entity_poly.pdbx_strand_id
1 'polypeptide(L)'
;EKKLGIIEENNKSDCCLGITFAQCHAITEIGRAKQLTLNDLAFALNMDKGAMSRAVKDLVEKGFAQREVDERDRRYVAISLTKKGEEKYNSIQSDMQKYFDKILSNIPEKKQEQVFESLMLLNQAIPDGK
;
A
#
# COMPACT_ATOMS: atom_id res chain seq x y z
N GLU A 1 5.44 23.57 2.69
CA GLU A 1 6.20 22.60 1.90
C GLU A 1 6.84 21.51 2.75
N LYS A 2 7.45 21.85 3.89
CA LYS A 2 8.07 20.87 4.79
C LYS A 2 7.08 19.90 5.44
N LYS A 3 5.81 20.29 5.60
CA LYS A 3 4.79 19.45 6.23
C LYS A 3 4.29 18.32 5.34
N LEU A 4 4.34 18.49 4.02
CA LEU A 4 3.96 17.42 3.08
C LEU A 4 5.07 16.38 2.92
N GLY A 5 6.33 16.77 3.13
CA GLY A 5 7.46 15.84 3.17
C GLY A 5 7.48 14.92 4.40
N ILE A 6 6.70 15.22 5.42
CA ILE A 6 6.59 14.39 6.63
C ILE A 6 6.06 12.99 6.32
N ILE A 7 5.27 12.85 5.26
CA ILE A 7 4.78 11.53 4.83
C ILE A 7 5.97 10.64 4.40
N GLU A 8 6.97 11.22 3.75
CA GLU A 8 8.17 10.49 3.34
C GLU A 8 9.09 10.17 4.53
N GLU A 9 9.25 11.08 5.47
CA GLU A 9 10.10 10.89 6.65
C GLU A 9 9.50 9.88 7.64
N ASN A 10 8.18 9.89 7.82
CA ASN A 10 7.49 8.95 8.69
C ASN A 10 7.37 7.54 8.10
N ASN A 11 7.73 7.35 6.84
CA ASN A 11 7.84 6.02 6.23
C ASN A 11 9.05 5.23 6.75
N LYS A 12 9.87 5.86 7.60
CA LYS A 12 10.85 5.17 8.44
C LYS A 12 10.25 4.68 9.76
N SER A 13 8.91 4.67 9.86
CA SER A 13 8.22 4.09 11.00
C SER A 13 8.57 2.61 11.15
N ASP A 14 8.44 2.09 12.35
CA ASP A 14 8.76 0.69 12.67
C ASP A 14 8.06 -0.31 11.74
N CYS A 15 6.93 0.06 11.16
CA CYS A 15 6.19 -0.81 10.24
C CYS A 15 6.94 -1.09 8.93
N CYS A 16 7.83 -0.19 8.52
CA CYS A 16 8.59 -0.31 7.26
C CYS A 16 10.01 -0.82 7.46
N LEU A 17 10.38 -1.24 8.69
CA LEU A 17 11.69 -1.82 8.96
C LEU A 17 11.92 -3.07 8.11
N GLY A 18 13.01 -3.08 7.38
CA GLY A 18 13.40 -4.21 6.55
C GLY A 18 12.73 -4.29 5.18
N ILE A 19 11.86 -3.32 4.83
CA ILE A 19 11.24 -3.25 3.51
C ILE A 19 11.35 -1.85 2.93
N THR A 20 11.35 -1.76 1.60
CA THR A 20 11.37 -0.48 0.90
C THR A 20 9.98 0.14 0.87
N PHE A 21 9.92 1.43 0.50
CA PHE A 21 8.65 2.13 0.30
C PHE A 21 7.76 1.43 -0.75
N ALA A 22 8.35 1.02 -1.88
CA ALA A 22 7.63 0.29 -2.92
C ALA A 22 7.08 -1.05 -2.40
N GLN A 23 7.84 -1.76 -1.59
CA GLN A 23 7.40 -3.01 -0.97
C GLN A 23 6.28 -2.78 0.04
N CYS A 24 6.35 -1.71 0.82
CA CYS A 24 5.28 -1.33 1.75
C CYS A 24 3.97 -1.07 0.99
N HIS A 25 4.03 -0.32 -0.11
CA HIS A 25 2.87 -0.09 -0.97
C HIS A 25 2.36 -1.38 -1.62
N ALA A 26 3.27 -2.26 -2.05
CA ALA A 26 2.89 -3.55 -2.62
C ALA A 26 2.13 -4.40 -1.61
N ILE A 27 2.61 -4.50 -0.38
CA ILE A 27 1.91 -5.22 0.70
C ILE A 27 0.51 -4.64 0.92
N THR A 28 0.38 -3.32 0.92
CA THR A 28 -0.89 -2.63 1.12
C THR A 28 -1.88 -2.98 0.00
N GLU A 29 -1.46 -2.92 -1.25
CA GLU A 29 -2.32 -3.24 -2.40
C GLU A 29 -2.72 -4.72 -2.43
N ILE A 30 -1.78 -5.61 -2.19
CA ILE A 30 -2.05 -7.05 -2.16
C ILE A 30 -3.01 -7.38 -1.01
N GLY A 31 -2.78 -6.82 0.16
CA GLY A 31 -3.65 -7.02 1.34
C GLY A 31 -5.06 -6.54 1.11
N ARG A 32 -5.22 -5.40 0.45
CA ARG A 32 -6.54 -4.82 0.14
C ARG A 32 -7.31 -5.68 -0.87
N ALA A 33 -6.67 -6.11 -1.93
CA ALA A 33 -7.28 -6.87 -3.02
C ALA A 33 -7.37 -8.37 -2.74
N LYS A 34 -6.65 -8.85 -1.74
CA LYS A 34 -6.44 -10.24 -1.36
C LYS A 34 -5.49 -10.97 -2.30
N GLN A 35 -5.63 -10.80 -3.59
CA GLN A 35 -4.69 -11.35 -4.56
C GLN A 35 -4.66 -10.46 -5.82
N LEU A 36 -3.50 -10.33 -6.42
CA LEU A 36 -3.27 -9.49 -7.60
C LEU A 36 -2.28 -10.19 -8.52
N THR A 37 -2.40 -9.92 -9.82
CA THR A 37 -1.35 -10.30 -10.76
C THR A 37 -0.21 -9.27 -10.68
N LEU A 38 0.96 -9.65 -11.21
CA LEU A 38 2.09 -8.71 -11.28
C LEU A 38 1.75 -7.47 -12.11
N ASN A 39 1.01 -7.65 -13.21
CA ASN A 39 0.57 -6.54 -14.05
C ASN A 39 -0.35 -5.58 -13.30
N ASP A 40 -1.33 -6.12 -12.58
CA ASP A 40 -2.25 -5.30 -11.77
C ASP A 40 -1.51 -4.51 -10.70
N LEU A 41 -0.54 -5.14 -10.07
CA LEU A 41 0.25 -4.51 -9.02
C LEU A 41 1.13 -3.39 -9.59
N ALA A 42 1.81 -3.64 -10.71
CA ALA A 42 2.63 -2.65 -11.39
C ALA A 42 1.78 -1.45 -11.84
N PHE A 43 0.58 -1.71 -12.35
CA PHE A 43 -0.35 -0.66 -12.75
C PHE A 43 -0.81 0.17 -11.55
N ALA A 44 -1.22 -0.49 -10.47
CA ALA A 44 -1.71 0.17 -9.25
C ALA A 44 -0.67 1.11 -8.64
N LEU A 45 0.60 0.72 -8.69
CA LEU A 45 1.69 1.50 -8.11
C LEU A 45 2.40 2.40 -9.13
N ASN A 46 1.92 2.41 -10.37
CA ASN A 46 2.52 3.17 -11.47
C ASN A 46 4.03 2.88 -11.60
N MET A 47 4.38 1.61 -11.51
CA MET A 47 5.75 1.13 -11.61
C MET A 47 5.95 0.30 -12.86
N ASP A 48 7.17 0.30 -13.35
CA ASP A 48 7.55 -0.57 -14.44
C ASP A 48 7.50 -2.04 -13.98
N LYS A 49 7.10 -2.93 -14.89
CA LYS A 49 6.90 -4.35 -14.61
C LYS A 49 8.16 -5.05 -14.09
N GLY A 50 9.33 -4.68 -14.63
CA GLY A 50 10.61 -5.25 -14.19
C GLY A 50 10.94 -4.87 -12.75
N ALA A 51 10.75 -3.59 -12.40
CA ALA A 51 10.97 -3.11 -11.03
C ALA A 51 9.99 -3.78 -10.06
N MET A 52 8.73 -3.92 -10.48
CA MET A 52 7.72 -4.58 -9.65
C MET A 52 8.03 -6.07 -9.45
N SER A 53 8.49 -6.73 -10.50
CA SER A 53 8.91 -8.14 -10.43
C SER A 53 10.02 -8.35 -9.40
N ARG A 54 11.01 -7.45 -9.38
CA ARG A 54 12.11 -7.51 -8.40
C ARG A 54 11.60 -7.26 -6.98
N ALA A 55 10.73 -6.29 -6.79
CA ALA A 55 10.15 -5.99 -5.49
C ALA A 55 9.35 -7.18 -4.95
N VAL A 56 8.54 -7.81 -5.78
CA VAL A 56 7.74 -8.99 -5.40
C VAL A 56 8.65 -10.18 -5.10
N LYS A 57 9.68 -10.40 -5.91
CA LYS A 57 10.65 -11.47 -5.66
C LYS A 57 11.28 -11.32 -4.27
N ASP A 58 11.68 -10.11 -3.91
CA ASP A 58 12.26 -9.83 -2.60
C ASP A 58 11.24 -10.04 -1.47
N LEU A 59 9.98 -9.65 -1.67
CA LEU A 59 8.91 -9.92 -0.69
C LEU A 59 8.67 -11.41 -0.50
N VAL A 60 8.74 -12.19 -1.56
CA VAL A 60 8.63 -13.66 -1.48
C VAL A 60 9.80 -14.25 -0.71
N GLU A 61 11.02 -13.80 -0.99
CA GLU A 61 12.22 -14.26 -0.29
C GLU A 61 12.19 -13.90 1.19
N LYS A 62 11.63 -12.74 1.55
CA LYS A 62 11.45 -12.31 2.94
C LYS A 62 10.27 -13.02 3.64
N GLY A 63 9.48 -13.79 2.90
CA GLY A 63 8.36 -14.54 3.44
C GLY A 63 7.07 -13.77 3.63
N PHE A 64 6.95 -12.58 3.06
CA PHE A 64 5.74 -11.74 3.16
C PHE A 64 4.71 -12.05 2.09
N ALA A 65 5.15 -12.52 0.93
CA ALA A 65 4.27 -12.79 -0.21
C ALA A 65 4.51 -14.19 -0.75
N GLN A 66 3.52 -14.69 -1.48
CA GLN A 66 3.60 -15.97 -2.18
C GLN A 66 2.99 -15.84 -3.55
N ARG A 67 3.46 -16.67 -4.47
CA ARG A 67 2.96 -16.76 -5.83
C ARG A 67 2.19 -18.05 -5.99
N GLU A 68 1.02 -17.95 -6.58
CA GLU A 68 0.22 -19.11 -6.96
C GLU A 68 -0.01 -19.07 -8.46
N VAL A 69 0.40 -20.14 -9.15
CA VAL A 69 0.17 -20.28 -10.59
C VAL A 69 -1.24 -20.88 -10.77
N ASP A 70 -2.04 -20.25 -11.64
CA ASP A 70 -3.35 -20.79 -11.97
C ASP A 70 -3.17 -22.16 -12.65
N GLU A 71 -3.84 -23.19 -12.12
CA GLU A 71 -3.79 -24.55 -12.65
C GLU A 71 -4.36 -24.64 -14.06
N ARG A 72 -5.31 -23.76 -14.38
CA ARG A 72 -5.99 -23.72 -15.68
C ARG A 72 -5.16 -23.00 -16.74
N ASP A 73 -4.48 -21.93 -16.34
CA ASP A 73 -3.65 -21.15 -17.25
C ASP A 73 -2.42 -20.66 -16.51
N ARG A 74 -1.29 -21.32 -16.78
CA ARG A 74 0.01 -21.03 -16.14
C ARG A 74 0.57 -19.64 -16.47
N ARG A 75 -0.05 -18.91 -17.41
CA ARG A 75 0.32 -17.53 -17.70
C ARG A 75 -0.15 -16.56 -16.59
N TYR A 76 -1.14 -16.99 -15.81
CA TYR A 76 -1.65 -16.20 -14.70
C TYR A 76 -0.98 -16.63 -13.40
N VAL A 77 -0.20 -15.71 -12.84
CA VAL A 77 0.41 -15.88 -11.53
C VAL A 77 -0.24 -14.87 -10.59
N ALA A 78 -0.94 -15.36 -9.60
CA ALA A 78 -1.56 -14.55 -8.56
C ALA A 78 -0.56 -14.38 -7.42
N ILE A 79 -0.47 -13.15 -6.91
CA ILE A 79 0.36 -12.80 -5.77
C ILE A 79 -0.57 -12.55 -4.59
N SER A 80 -0.32 -13.21 -3.47
CA SER A 80 -1.07 -13.03 -2.24
C SER A 80 -0.09 -12.89 -1.06
N LEU A 81 -0.61 -12.44 0.08
CA LEU A 81 0.20 -12.35 1.30
C LEU A 81 0.23 -13.69 2.02
N THR A 82 1.37 -14.01 2.61
CA THR A 82 1.49 -15.09 3.58
C THR A 82 0.90 -14.61 4.91
N LYS A 83 0.81 -15.50 5.90
CA LYS A 83 0.42 -15.11 7.26
C LYS A 83 1.31 -14.00 7.80
N LYS A 84 2.62 -14.12 7.61
CA LYS A 84 3.60 -13.08 7.98
C LYS A 84 3.34 -11.77 7.24
N GLY A 85 2.99 -11.86 5.95
CA GLY A 85 2.64 -10.70 5.14
C GLY A 85 1.35 -10.04 5.60
N GLU A 86 0.34 -10.81 6.00
CA GLU A 86 -0.91 -10.27 6.55
C GLU A 86 -0.70 -9.56 7.87
N GLU A 87 0.16 -10.10 8.74
CA GLU A 87 0.55 -9.46 9.99
C GLU A 87 1.23 -8.11 9.71
N LYS A 88 2.12 -8.09 8.72
CA LYS A 88 2.78 -6.85 8.27
C LYS A 88 1.77 -5.85 7.72
N TYR A 89 0.84 -6.30 6.89
CA TYR A 89 -0.23 -5.47 6.34
C TYR A 89 -1.07 -4.83 7.46
N ASN A 90 -1.47 -5.62 8.44
CA ASN A 90 -2.27 -5.13 9.57
C ASN A 90 -1.49 -4.11 10.40
N SER A 91 -0.19 -4.33 10.59
CA SER A 91 0.70 -3.39 11.29
C SER A 91 0.80 -2.07 10.53
N ILE A 92 0.97 -2.11 9.21
CA ILE A 92 1.03 -0.92 8.36
C ILE A 92 -0.29 -0.14 8.46
N GLN A 93 -1.42 -0.83 8.36
CA GLN A 93 -2.74 -0.20 8.44
C GLN A 93 -2.98 0.43 9.81
N SER A 94 -2.58 -0.25 10.88
CA SER A 94 -2.71 0.28 12.24
C SER A 94 -1.87 1.54 12.45
N ASP A 95 -0.63 1.54 11.98
CA ASP A 95 0.26 2.71 12.11
C ASP A 95 -0.24 3.88 11.28
N MET A 96 -0.74 3.62 10.08
CA MET A 96 -1.34 4.66 9.24
C MET A 96 -2.59 5.23 9.89
N GLN A 97 -3.44 4.40 10.48
CA GLN A 97 -4.63 4.85 11.19
C GLN A 97 -4.27 5.74 12.36
N LYS A 98 -3.30 5.35 13.18
CA LYS A 98 -2.82 6.14 14.30
C LYS A 98 -2.27 7.49 13.86
N TYR A 99 -1.54 7.50 12.75
CA TYR A 99 -0.97 8.71 12.18
C TYR A 99 -2.07 9.69 11.72
N PHE A 100 -3.05 9.19 10.97
CA PHE A 100 -4.18 10.01 10.54
C PHE A 100 -5.04 10.49 11.71
N ASP A 101 -5.27 9.65 12.71
CA ASP A 101 -6.01 10.05 13.93
C ASP A 101 -5.30 11.20 14.64
N LYS A 102 -3.97 11.14 14.70
CA LYS A 102 -3.16 12.21 15.29
C LYS A 102 -3.27 13.51 14.49
N ILE A 103 -3.24 13.43 13.16
CA ILE A 103 -3.45 14.60 12.29
C ILE A 103 -4.84 15.20 12.54
N LEU A 104 -5.87 14.35 12.53
CA LEU A 104 -7.25 14.79 12.74
C LEU A 104 -7.47 15.41 14.11
N SER A 105 -6.77 14.91 15.14
CA SER A 105 -6.88 15.47 16.50
C SER A 105 -6.40 16.91 16.58
N ASN A 106 -5.55 17.36 15.64
CA ASN A 106 -5.06 18.74 15.55
C ASN A 106 -6.02 19.66 14.78
N ILE A 107 -7.09 19.11 14.22
CA ILE A 107 -8.12 19.88 13.50
C ILE A 107 -9.31 20.10 14.44
N PRO A 108 -9.83 21.32 14.56
CA PRO A 108 -11.02 21.56 15.38
C PRO A 108 -12.16 20.60 15.01
N GLU A 109 -12.80 20.00 16.00
CA GLU A 109 -13.84 18.98 15.80
C GLU A 109 -14.93 19.44 14.81
N LYS A 110 -15.31 20.72 14.90
CA LYS A 110 -16.32 21.33 14.02
C LYS A 110 -15.88 21.37 12.55
N LYS A 111 -14.59 21.26 12.28
CA LYS A 111 -14.03 21.34 10.92
C LYS A 111 -13.65 19.99 10.34
N GLN A 112 -13.61 18.94 11.15
CA GLN A 112 -13.19 17.61 10.69
C GLN A 112 -14.09 17.07 9.60
N GLU A 113 -15.40 17.21 9.71
CA GLU A 113 -16.36 16.78 8.71
C GLU A 113 -16.15 17.49 7.36
N GLN A 114 -15.90 18.81 7.41
CA GLN A 114 -15.59 19.59 6.22
C GLN A 114 -14.32 19.12 5.51
N VAL A 115 -13.30 18.77 6.29
CA VAL A 115 -12.04 18.22 5.74
C VAL A 115 -12.31 16.89 5.03
N PHE A 116 -13.10 16.00 5.64
CA PHE A 116 -13.47 14.72 5.02
C PHE A 116 -14.22 14.92 3.70
N GLU A 117 -15.22 15.80 3.69
CA GLU A 117 -15.98 16.12 2.48
C GLU A 117 -15.06 16.64 1.36
N SER A 118 -14.15 17.55 1.73
CA SER A 118 -13.19 18.12 0.77
C SER A 118 -12.24 17.07 0.21
N LEU A 119 -11.75 16.15 1.05
CA LEU A 119 -10.90 15.06 0.61
C LEU A 119 -11.63 14.09 -0.31
N MET A 120 -12.88 13.77 -0.01
CA MET A 120 -13.70 12.92 -0.86
C MET A 120 -13.95 13.56 -2.22
N LEU A 121 -14.24 14.84 -2.25
CA LEU A 121 -14.42 15.58 -3.51
C LEU A 121 -13.13 15.61 -4.33
N LEU A 122 -12.00 15.83 -3.69
CA LEU A 122 -10.70 15.82 -4.36
C LEU A 122 -10.41 14.45 -4.96
N ASN A 123 -10.64 13.39 -4.19
CA ASN A 123 -10.41 12.02 -4.64
C ASN A 123 -11.29 11.65 -5.84
N GLN A 124 -12.56 12.07 -5.83
CA GLN A 124 -13.49 11.84 -6.93
C GLN A 124 -13.12 12.63 -8.18
N ALA A 125 -12.53 13.81 -8.01
CA ALA A 125 -12.14 14.69 -9.11
C ALA A 125 -10.86 14.24 -9.81
N ILE A 126 -10.02 13.43 -9.14
CA ILE A 126 -8.80 12.89 -9.74
C ILE A 126 -9.20 11.88 -10.83
N PRO A 127 -8.76 12.08 -12.10
CA PRO A 127 -9.07 11.13 -13.16
C PRO A 127 -8.52 9.75 -12.87
N ASP A 128 -9.27 8.71 -13.29
CA ASP A 128 -8.72 7.34 -13.28
C ASP A 128 -7.45 7.30 -14.11
N GLY A 129 -6.43 6.60 -13.63
CA GLY A 129 -5.08 6.60 -14.18
C GLY A 129 -4.93 5.90 -15.53
N LYS A 130 -5.77 6.25 -16.47
CA LYS A 130 -5.68 5.74 -17.85
C LYS A 130 -5.16 6.81 -18.78
#